data_83848add8eeeb967d57bc84deef9c7c5
#
_entry.id   83848add8eeeb967d57bc84deef9c7c5
#
_cell.length_a   1.000
_cell.length_b   1.000
_cell.length_c   1.000
_cell.angle_alpha   90.00
_cell.angle_beta   90.00
_cell.angle_gamma   90.00
#
_symmetry.space_group_name_H-M   'P 1'
#
loop_
_entity.id
_entity.type
_entity.pdbx_description
1 polymer ?
#
loop_
_entity_poly.entity_id
_entity_poly.type
_entity_poly.pdbx_seq_one_letter_code
_entity_poly.pdbx_strand_id
1 'polypeptide(L)'
;MSNTIRSKPRIEAIQSIYQLGYMLEEVRVTYKKDSKMSVGNLVIDAKEGDMSSLPRWIAKILVQQDAVEIQSSDITGYISRTMNRERIAKPHDLSGVDIDFYVRVNDYLEGLKERERENLVVSLNTFVASRLEKIVKLAAASSLSPELESKLAAEEKELYIMINNASMKFKKGVLKKFV
;
A
#
# COMPACT_ATOMS: atom_id res chain seq x y z
N MET A 1 22.82 -12.57 -28.88
CA MET A 1 22.20 -11.42 -28.20
C MET A 1 21.23 -11.94 -27.15
N SER A 2 21.69 -12.03 -25.90
CA SER A 2 20.90 -12.61 -24.80
C SER A 2 19.93 -11.56 -24.28
N ASN A 3 18.64 -11.74 -24.56
CA ASN A 3 17.57 -10.96 -23.93
C ASN A 3 17.47 -11.37 -22.45
N THR A 4 18.22 -10.70 -21.61
CA THR A 4 18.06 -10.80 -20.14
C THR A 4 16.76 -10.09 -19.80
N ILE A 5 15.65 -10.81 -19.74
CA ILE A 5 14.43 -10.35 -19.09
C ILE A 5 14.83 -10.14 -17.62
N ARG A 6 15.13 -8.88 -17.25
CA ARG A 6 15.23 -8.48 -15.85
C ARG A 6 13.86 -8.69 -15.23
N SER A 7 13.69 -9.79 -14.50
CA SER A 7 12.53 -9.95 -13.64
C SER A 7 12.48 -8.73 -12.70
N LYS A 8 11.35 -8.02 -12.70
CA LYS A 8 11.14 -6.95 -11.71
C LYS A 8 11.39 -7.52 -10.31
N PRO A 9 12.00 -6.74 -9.40
CA PRO A 9 12.09 -7.15 -8.01
C PRO A 9 10.72 -7.61 -7.52
N ARG A 10 10.69 -8.69 -6.76
CA ARG A 10 9.45 -9.36 -6.35
C ARG A 10 8.50 -8.42 -5.58
N ILE A 11 9.05 -7.49 -4.79
CA ILE A 11 8.29 -6.45 -4.08
C ILE A 11 7.58 -5.51 -5.06
N GLU A 12 8.25 -5.04 -6.12
CA GLU A 12 7.63 -4.17 -7.13
C GLU A 12 6.50 -4.86 -7.90
N ALA A 13 6.64 -6.16 -8.17
CA ALA A 13 5.58 -6.95 -8.82
C ALA A 13 4.33 -7.06 -7.92
N ILE A 14 4.53 -7.33 -6.64
CA ILE A 14 3.46 -7.39 -5.64
C ILE A 14 2.77 -6.03 -5.53
N GLN A 15 3.54 -4.96 -5.39
CA GLN A 15 3.03 -3.59 -5.32
C GLN A 15 2.17 -3.24 -6.55
N SER A 16 2.60 -3.62 -7.75
CA SER A 16 1.85 -3.41 -8.99
C SER A 16 0.50 -4.15 -8.98
N ILE A 17 0.43 -5.36 -8.42
CA ILE A 17 -0.81 -6.14 -8.31
C ILE A 17 -1.80 -5.45 -7.37
N TYR A 18 -1.35 -5.04 -6.18
CA TYR A 18 -2.21 -4.35 -5.22
C TYR A 18 -2.62 -2.95 -5.70
N GLN A 19 -1.74 -2.25 -6.41
CA GLN A 19 -2.08 -0.99 -7.05
C GLN A 19 -3.18 -1.15 -8.09
N LEU A 20 -3.13 -2.21 -8.91
CA LEU A 20 -4.18 -2.51 -9.87
C LEU A 20 -5.51 -2.78 -9.16
N GLY A 21 -5.51 -3.63 -8.11
CA GLY A 21 -6.69 -3.88 -7.29
C GLY A 21 -7.28 -2.60 -6.71
N TYR A 22 -6.44 -1.75 -6.12
CA TYR A 22 -6.84 -0.46 -5.55
C TYR A 22 -7.45 0.49 -6.59
N MET A 23 -6.91 0.53 -7.82
CA MET A 23 -7.47 1.34 -8.90
C MET A 23 -8.82 0.85 -9.41
N LEU A 24 -9.13 -0.44 -9.22
CA LEU A 24 -10.43 -1.03 -9.57
C LEU A 24 -11.49 -0.86 -8.46
N GLU A 25 -11.11 -0.47 -7.25
CA GLU A 25 -12.07 -0.20 -6.17
C GLU A 25 -13.05 0.91 -6.57
N GLU A 26 -14.32 0.73 -6.22
CA GLU A 26 -15.33 1.77 -6.39
C GLU A 26 -15.16 2.88 -5.35
N VAL A 27 -15.23 4.12 -5.81
CA VAL A 27 -15.24 5.33 -4.98
C VAL A 27 -16.48 6.16 -5.27
N ARG A 28 -17.01 6.77 -4.22
CA ARG A 28 -18.11 7.73 -4.38
C ARG A 28 -17.58 9.06 -4.92
N VAL A 29 -18.27 9.57 -5.91
CA VAL A 29 -17.97 10.86 -6.53
C VAL A 29 -19.20 11.75 -6.55
N THR A 30 -18.97 13.07 -6.49
CA THR A 30 -19.99 14.10 -6.75
C THR A 30 -19.61 14.83 -8.02
N TYR A 31 -20.54 14.97 -8.96
CA TYR A 31 -20.30 15.67 -10.23
C TYR A 31 -20.33 17.18 -10.02
N LYS A 32 -19.30 17.87 -10.52
CA LYS A 32 -19.18 19.35 -10.47
C LYS A 32 -19.79 20.04 -11.69
N LYS A 33 -20.10 19.27 -12.73
CA LYS A 33 -20.71 19.74 -13.98
C LYS A 33 -21.43 18.59 -14.67
N ASP A 34 -22.36 18.92 -15.55
CA ASP A 34 -23.04 17.94 -16.39
C ASP A 34 -22.00 17.14 -17.18
N SER A 35 -22.10 15.83 -17.09
CA SER A 35 -21.13 14.90 -17.67
C SER A 35 -21.83 13.80 -18.42
N LYS A 36 -21.51 13.69 -19.73
CA LYS A 36 -22.01 12.60 -20.58
C LYS A 36 -20.85 11.95 -21.31
N MET A 37 -20.58 10.72 -20.96
CA MET A 37 -19.48 9.97 -21.56
C MET A 37 -19.73 8.46 -21.53
N SER A 38 -19.00 7.73 -22.37
CA SER A 38 -18.98 6.28 -22.39
C SER A 38 -17.55 5.77 -22.32
N VAL A 39 -17.27 4.88 -21.38
CA VAL A 39 -15.96 4.25 -21.19
C VAL A 39 -16.16 2.74 -21.19
N GLY A 40 -15.88 2.07 -22.30
CA GLY A 40 -16.19 0.66 -22.49
C GLY A 40 -17.70 0.41 -22.36
N ASN A 41 -18.08 -0.41 -21.39
CA ASN A 41 -19.50 -0.72 -21.10
C ASN A 41 -20.12 0.24 -20.06
N LEU A 42 -19.35 1.17 -19.51
CA LEU A 42 -19.84 2.15 -18.55
C LEU A 42 -20.35 3.38 -19.27
N VAL A 43 -21.63 3.68 -19.12
CA VAL A 43 -22.26 4.91 -19.61
C VAL A 43 -22.47 5.83 -18.42
N ILE A 44 -21.91 7.03 -18.50
CA ILE A 44 -22.07 8.07 -17.50
C ILE A 44 -22.96 9.16 -18.14
N ASP A 45 -24.13 9.40 -17.54
CA ASP A 45 -25.04 10.51 -17.88
C ASP A 45 -25.49 11.11 -16.54
N ALA A 46 -24.78 12.13 -16.09
CA ALA A 46 -24.98 12.72 -14.78
C ALA A 46 -25.01 14.24 -14.86
N LYS A 47 -25.81 14.87 -14.01
CA LYS A 47 -25.91 16.31 -13.85
C LYS A 47 -25.03 16.82 -12.74
N GLU A 48 -24.76 18.12 -12.75
CA GLU A 48 -24.09 18.80 -11.63
C GLU A 48 -24.81 18.51 -10.30
N GLY A 49 -24.05 18.09 -9.29
CA GLY A 49 -24.54 17.72 -7.97
C GLY A 49 -24.95 16.26 -7.82
N ASP A 50 -25.06 15.49 -8.90
CA ASP A 50 -25.36 14.06 -8.81
C ASP A 50 -24.21 13.31 -8.13
N MET A 51 -24.55 12.19 -7.49
CA MET A 51 -23.60 11.29 -6.85
C MET A 51 -23.65 9.91 -7.48
N SER A 52 -22.50 9.32 -7.72
CA SER A 52 -22.39 7.93 -8.18
C SER A 52 -21.18 7.21 -7.62
N SER A 53 -21.10 5.90 -7.83
CA SER A 53 -19.90 5.11 -7.57
C SER A 53 -19.20 4.82 -8.89
N LEU A 54 -17.90 5.07 -8.94
CA LEU A 54 -17.06 4.83 -10.11
C LEU A 54 -15.79 4.10 -9.70
N PRO A 55 -15.22 3.25 -10.57
CA PRO A 55 -13.87 2.74 -10.37
C PRO A 55 -12.89 3.90 -10.15
N ARG A 56 -12.01 3.77 -9.16
CA ARG A 56 -11.06 4.82 -8.75
C ARG A 56 -10.25 5.40 -9.92
N TRP A 57 -9.82 4.55 -10.86
CA TRP A 57 -9.06 5.00 -12.01
C TRP A 57 -9.86 5.95 -12.91
N ILE A 58 -11.17 5.71 -13.11
CA ILE A 58 -12.05 6.62 -13.85
C ILE A 58 -12.24 7.91 -13.06
N ALA A 59 -12.53 7.78 -11.76
CA ALA A 59 -12.72 8.94 -10.89
C ALA A 59 -11.50 9.87 -10.91
N LYS A 60 -10.27 9.32 -10.87
CA LYS A 60 -9.02 10.11 -10.96
C LYS A 60 -8.91 10.88 -12.27
N ILE A 61 -9.26 10.28 -13.40
CA ILE A 61 -9.26 10.96 -14.71
C ILE A 61 -10.26 12.12 -14.70
N LEU A 62 -11.46 11.89 -14.15
CA LEU A 62 -12.50 12.91 -14.07
C LEU A 62 -12.15 14.05 -13.11
N VAL A 63 -11.42 13.76 -12.02
CA VAL A 63 -10.86 14.79 -11.12
C VAL A 63 -9.84 15.66 -11.85
N GLN A 64 -8.97 15.10 -12.67
CA GLN A 64 -8.00 15.85 -13.48
C GLN A 64 -8.69 16.78 -14.49
N GLN A 65 -9.89 16.43 -14.95
CA GLN A 65 -10.72 17.24 -15.84
C GLN A 65 -11.66 18.22 -15.09
N ASP A 66 -11.53 18.29 -13.77
CA ASP A 66 -12.43 19.07 -12.88
C ASP A 66 -13.91 18.75 -13.11
N ALA A 67 -14.20 17.49 -13.41
CA ALA A 67 -15.57 17.02 -13.67
C ALA A 67 -16.24 16.43 -12.43
N VAL A 68 -15.46 15.86 -11.52
CA VAL A 68 -15.97 15.26 -10.28
C VAL A 68 -15.08 15.60 -9.10
N GLU A 69 -15.63 15.43 -7.89
CA GLU A 69 -14.93 15.40 -6.63
C GLU A 69 -15.10 14.03 -5.99
N ILE A 70 -13.99 13.40 -5.62
CA ILE A 70 -14.04 12.12 -4.88
C ILE A 70 -14.39 12.43 -3.43
N GLN A 71 -15.46 11.81 -2.93
CA GLN A 71 -15.79 11.87 -1.50
C GLN A 71 -14.71 11.09 -0.74
N SER A 72 -13.76 11.83 -0.16
CA SER A 72 -12.64 11.23 0.57
C SER A 72 -13.13 10.55 1.84
N SER A 73 -12.80 9.26 2.00
CA SER A 73 -12.64 8.69 3.33
C SER A 73 -11.54 9.48 4.07
N ASP A 74 -11.60 9.57 5.40
CA ASP A 74 -10.57 10.22 6.23
C ASP A 74 -9.22 9.47 6.11
N ILE A 75 -8.58 9.57 4.95
CA ILE A 75 -7.29 8.92 4.68
C ILE A 75 -6.19 9.46 5.59
N THR A 76 -6.21 10.74 5.91
CA THR A 76 -5.26 11.40 6.81
C THR A 76 -5.36 10.82 8.21
N GLY A 77 -6.56 10.70 8.74
CA GLY A 77 -6.81 10.08 10.04
C GLY A 77 -6.47 8.59 10.04
N TYR A 78 -6.73 7.87 8.96
CA TYR A 78 -6.35 6.48 8.79
C TYR A 78 -4.82 6.29 8.90
N ILE A 79 -4.04 7.05 8.13
CA ILE A 79 -2.58 7.01 8.15
C ILE A 79 -2.06 7.38 9.54
N SER A 80 -2.55 8.47 10.12
CA SER A 80 -2.13 8.95 11.45
C SER A 80 -2.42 7.92 12.54
N ARG A 81 -3.60 7.31 12.54
CA ARG A 81 -3.96 6.25 13.50
C ARG A 81 -3.07 5.02 13.35
N THR A 82 -2.75 4.62 12.11
CA THR A 82 -1.89 3.47 11.83
C THR A 82 -0.46 3.71 12.32
N MET A 83 0.13 4.88 12.03
CA MET A 83 1.46 5.24 12.51
C MET A 83 1.51 5.35 14.04
N ASN A 84 0.47 5.92 14.67
CA ASN A 84 0.41 6.02 16.12
C ASN A 84 0.30 4.65 16.80
N ARG A 85 -0.50 3.72 16.25
CA ARG A 85 -0.57 2.33 16.77
C ARG A 85 0.80 1.65 16.75
N GLU A 86 1.57 1.82 15.67
CA GLU A 86 2.92 1.25 15.59
C GLU A 86 3.87 1.89 16.61
N ARG A 87 3.79 3.21 16.81
CA ARG A 87 4.65 3.93 17.76
C ARG A 87 4.46 3.48 19.20
N ILE A 88 3.24 3.10 19.59
CA ILE A 88 2.93 2.61 20.94
C ILE A 88 3.03 1.09 21.07
N ALA A 89 3.17 0.37 19.97
CA ALA A 89 3.34 -1.08 19.98
C ALA A 89 4.64 -1.48 20.65
N LYS A 90 4.63 -2.64 21.35
CA LYS A 90 5.82 -3.16 22.03
C LYS A 90 6.98 -3.39 21.06
N PRO A 91 8.24 -3.35 21.53
CA PRO A 91 9.42 -3.54 20.66
C PRO A 91 9.46 -4.89 19.92
N HIS A 92 8.72 -5.88 20.41
CA HIS A 92 8.68 -7.23 19.83
C HIS A 92 7.36 -7.54 19.13
N ASP A 93 6.47 -6.55 18.98
CA ASP A 93 5.18 -6.71 18.35
C ASP A 93 4.99 -5.66 17.24
N LEU A 94 4.25 -6.05 16.21
CA LEU A 94 3.83 -5.19 15.11
C LEU A 94 2.37 -4.83 15.26
N SER A 95 2.02 -3.56 15.11
CA SER A 95 0.63 -3.19 14.94
C SER A 95 0.11 -3.68 13.58
N GLY A 96 -1.18 -4.02 13.50
CA GLY A 96 -1.78 -4.41 12.23
C GLY A 96 -1.84 -3.24 11.25
N VAL A 97 -1.46 -3.50 10.00
CA VAL A 97 -1.68 -2.62 8.84
C VAL A 97 -2.46 -3.38 7.78
N ASP A 98 -3.21 -2.65 6.95
CA ASP A 98 -3.93 -3.27 5.86
C ASP A 98 -2.97 -3.76 4.77
N ILE A 99 -3.37 -4.79 4.04
CA ILE A 99 -2.53 -5.45 3.02
C ILE A 99 -2.04 -4.48 1.95
N ASP A 100 -2.82 -3.46 1.62
CA ASP A 100 -2.58 -2.44 0.60
C ASP A 100 -2.20 -1.06 1.19
N PHE A 101 -1.76 -1.03 2.45
CA PHE A 101 -1.44 0.21 3.17
C PHE A 101 -0.51 1.13 2.38
N TYR A 102 0.60 0.61 1.85
CA TYR A 102 1.58 1.43 1.13
C TYR A 102 1.04 1.94 -0.20
N VAL A 103 0.17 1.20 -0.86
CA VAL A 103 -0.51 1.66 -2.08
C VAL A 103 -1.41 2.86 -1.78
N ARG A 104 -2.22 2.77 -0.72
CA ARG A 104 -3.10 3.87 -0.29
C ARG A 104 -2.32 5.12 0.13
N VAL A 105 -1.21 4.93 0.84
CA VAL A 105 -0.33 6.03 1.26
C VAL A 105 0.30 6.71 0.06
N ASN A 106 0.83 5.94 -0.90
CA ASN A 106 1.45 6.49 -2.10
C ASN A 106 0.43 7.28 -2.95
N ASP A 107 -0.77 6.73 -3.14
CA ASP A 107 -1.86 7.42 -3.83
C ASP A 107 -2.22 8.75 -3.17
N TYR A 108 -2.27 8.78 -1.84
CA TYR A 108 -2.52 10.00 -1.08
C TYR A 108 -1.39 11.02 -1.21
N LEU A 109 -0.13 10.58 -1.15
CA LEU A 109 1.04 11.45 -1.31
C LEU A 109 1.09 12.14 -2.68
N GLU A 110 0.62 11.47 -3.74
CA GLU A 110 0.55 12.06 -5.09
C GLU A 110 -0.39 13.28 -5.16
N GLY A 111 -1.46 13.28 -4.34
CA GLY A 111 -2.43 14.38 -4.29
C GLY A 111 -2.06 15.55 -3.37
N LEU A 112 -1.00 15.43 -2.55
CA LEU A 112 -0.61 16.45 -1.58
C LEU A 112 0.23 17.57 -2.19
N LYS A 113 0.10 18.77 -1.61
CA LYS A 113 1.04 19.88 -1.86
C LYS A 113 2.43 19.53 -1.32
N GLU A 114 3.47 20.10 -1.93
CA GLU A 114 4.87 19.74 -1.65
C GLU A 114 5.22 19.76 -0.16
N ARG A 115 4.90 20.84 0.55
CA ARG A 115 5.20 20.97 2.00
C ARG A 115 4.50 19.91 2.87
N GLU A 116 3.22 19.61 2.56
CA GLU A 116 2.46 18.60 3.31
C GLU A 116 3.01 17.20 3.03
N ARG A 117 3.36 16.96 1.77
CA ARG A 117 3.98 15.71 1.32
C ARG A 117 5.32 15.48 2.01
N GLU A 118 6.20 16.48 2.09
CA GLU A 118 7.50 16.36 2.77
C GLU A 118 7.34 16.01 4.24
N ASN A 119 6.46 16.67 4.97
CA ASN A 119 6.20 16.39 6.39
C ASN A 119 5.69 14.96 6.60
N LEU A 120 4.79 14.49 5.73
CA LEU A 120 4.26 13.13 5.81
C LEU A 120 5.34 12.11 5.47
N VAL A 121 6.16 12.34 4.45
CA VAL A 121 7.27 11.46 4.05
C VAL A 121 8.27 11.27 5.20
N VAL A 122 8.62 12.33 5.94
CA VAL A 122 9.52 12.22 7.11
C VAL A 122 8.90 11.30 8.17
N SER A 123 7.61 11.46 8.46
CA SER A 123 6.90 10.62 9.43
C SER A 123 6.78 9.17 8.97
N LEU A 124 6.51 8.95 7.69
CA LEU A 124 6.45 7.63 7.06
C LEU A 124 7.81 6.93 7.06
N ASN A 125 8.89 7.64 6.80
CA ASN A 125 10.25 7.07 6.87
C ASN A 125 10.56 6.55 8.27
N THR A 126 10.17 7.28 9.31
CA THR A 126 10.33 6.84 10.71
C THR A 126 9.48 5.59 10.99
N PHE A 127 8.23 5.59 10.52
CA PHE A 127 7.32 4.45 10.66
C PHE A 127 7.89 3.20 9.96
N VAL A 128 8.30 3.34 8.69
CA VAL A 128 8.86 2.24 7.90
C VAL A 128 10.15 1.70 8.53
N ALA A 129 11.04 2.57 9.00
CA ALA A 129 12.28 2.17 9.68
C ALA A 129 12.00 1.36 10.95
N SER A 130 11.05 1.79 11.78
CA SER A 130 10.62 1.07 12.98
C SER A 130 10.06 -0.32 12.65
N ARG A 131 9.19 -0.41 11.64
CA ARG A 131 8.62 -1.69 11.20
C ARG A 131 9.68 -2.60 10.60
N LEU A 132 10.56 -2.08 9.77
CA LEU A 132 11.67 -2.82 9.19
C LEU A 132 12.53 -3.49 10.25
N GLU A 133 12.91 -2.75 11.31
CA GLU A 133 13.71 -3.28 12.41
C GLU A 133 13.01 -4.47 13.09
N LYS A 134 11.71 -4.34 13.38
CA LYS A 134 10.91 -5.40 14.00
C LYS A 134 10.76 -6.61 13.07
N ILE A 135 10.44 -6.39 11.78
CA ILE A 135 10.30 -7.44 10.78
C ILE A 135 11.60 -8.23 10.64
N VAL A 136 12.75 -7.56 10.55
CA VAL A 136 14.06 -8.24 10.47
C VAL A 136 14.31 -9.15 11.67
N LYS A 137 14.05 -8.66 12.90
CA LYS A 137 14.23 -9.43 14.13
C LYS A 137 13.30 -10.66 14.17
N LEU A 138 12.02 -10.48 13.87
CA LEU A 138 11.03 -11.54 13.88
C LEU A 138 11.32 -12.59 12.79
N ALA A 139 11.61 -12.16 11.57
CA ALA A 139 11.88 -13.04 10.44
C ALA A 139 13.20 -13.85 10.62
N ALA A 140 14.20 -13.26 11.28
CA ALA A 140 15.43 -13.97 11.61
C ALA A 140 15.23 -15.04 12.70
N ALA A 141 14.22 -14.86 13.57
CA ALA A 141 13.95 -15.75 14.70
C ALA A 141 13.01 -16.91 14.36
N SER A 142 11.92 -16.65 13.62
CA SER A 142 10.83 -17.61 13.41
C SER A 142 10.22 -17.56 12.02
N SER A 143 9.48 -18.59 11.67
CA SER A 143 8.63 -18.62 10.48
C SER A 143 7.43 -17.69 10.65
N LEU A 144 6.85 -17.24 9.53
CA LEU A 144 5.66 -16.39 9.51
C LEU A 144 4.45 -17.17 10.03
N SER A 145 3.87 -16.72 11.14
CA SER A 145 2.63 -17.28 11.66
C SER A 145 1.40 -16.59 11.04
N PRO A 146 0.23 -17.23 10.98
CA PRO A 146 -1.01 -16.60 10.47
C PRO A 146 -1.38 -15.31 11.21
N GLU A 147 -1.15 -15.26 12.54
CA GLU A 147 -1.38 -14.05 13.33
C GLU A 147 -0.46 -12.90 12.90
N LEU A 148 0.82 -13.17 12.73
CA LEU A 148 1.78 -12.17 12.29
C LEU A 148 1.52 -11.75 10.85
N GLU A 149 1.16 -12.71 9.99
CA GLU A 149 0.81 -12.44 8.60
C GLU A 149 -0.34 -11.45 8.46
N SER A 150 -1.35 -11.54 9.31
CA SER A 150 -2.50 -10.61 9.31
C SER A 150 -2.15 -9.17 9.72
N LYS A 151 -0.97 -8.95 10.30
CA LYS A 151 -0.46 -7.64 10.73
C LYS A 151 0.43 -6.95 9.70
N LEU A 152 0.74 -7.60 8.58
CA LEU A 152 1.72 -7.14 7.60
C LEU A 152 1.05 -6.68 6.30
N ALA A 153 1.55 -5.58 5.73
CA ALA A 153 1.27 -5.20 4.36
C ALA A 153 1.88 -6.22 3.36
N ALA A 154 1.45 -6.19 2.12
CA ALA A 154 1.89 -7.14 1.10
C ALA A 154 3.41 -7.12 0.88
N GLU A 155 4.00 -5.93 0.83
CA GLU A 155 5.44 -5.72 0.68
C GLU A 155 6.21 -6.24 1.90
N GLU A 156 5.64 -6.07 3.09
CA GLU A 156 6.24 -6.52 4.35
C GLU A 156 6.22 -8.05 4.49
N LYS A 157 5.14 -8.70 4.03
CA LYS A 157 5.07 -10.17 3.97
C LYS A 157 6.17 -10.75 3.10
N GLU A 158 6.36 -10.17 1.93
CA GLU A 158 7.41 -10.61 1.02
C GLU A 158 8.79 -10.40 1.62
N LEU A 159 9.05 -9.22 2.20
CA LEU A 159 10.29 -8.93 2.89
C LEU A 159 10.55 -9.94 4.03
N TYR A 160 9.52 -10.25 4.83
CA TYR A 160 9.62 -11.24 5.89
C TYR A 160 10.07 -12.61 5.36
N ILE A 161 9.42 -13.09 4.29
CA ILE A 161 9.73 -14.37 3.66
C ILE A 161 11.17 -14.39 3.14
N MET A 162 11.61 -13.30 2.50
CA MET A 162 12.99 -13.18 1.99
C MET A 162 14.03 -13.27 3.11
N ILE A 163 13.82 -12.54 4.20
CA ILE A 163 14.73 -12.51 5.36
C ILE A 163 14.74 -13.88 6.07
N ASN A 164 13.56 -14.47 6.28
CA ASN A 164 13.48 -15.79 6.92
C ASN A 164 14.20 -16.84 6.10
N ASN A 165 14.00 -16.89 4.80
CA ASN A 165 14.67 -17.82 3.89
C ASN A 165 16.21 -17.63 3.91
N ALA A 166 16.68 -16.38 3.91
CA ALA A 166 18.10 -16.06 3.99
C ALA A 166 18.70 -16.51 5.35
N SER A 167 18.00 -16.22 6.46
CA SER A 167 18.39 -16.61 7.81
C SER A 167 18.47 -18.14 7.96
N MET A 168 17.48 -18.86 7.45
CA MET A 168 17.47 -20.32 7.48
C MET A 168 18.62 -20.94 6.68
N LYS A 169 18.91 -20.41 5.48
CA LYS A 169 20.05 -20.84 4.67
C LYS A 169 21.38 -20.58 5.38
N PHE A 170 21.52 -19.41 5.98
CA PHE A 170 22.71 -19.05 6.75
C PHE A 170 22.91 -20.02 7.93
N LYS A 171 21.89 -20.21 8.77
CA LYS A 171 21.94 -21.12 9.92
C LYS A 171 22.34 -22.55 9.50
N LYS A 172 21.70 -23.08 8.45
CA LYS A 172 22.08 -24.41 7.90
C LYS A 172 23.52 -24.45 7.38
N GLY A 173 24.01 -23.37 6.79
CA GLY A 173 25.38 -23.30 6.29
C GLY A 173 26.42 -23.29 7.41
N VAL A 174 26.17 -22.58 8.49
CA VAL A 174 27.09 -22.42 9.62
C VAL A 174 27.02 -23.63 10.56
N LEU A 175 25.82 -24.19 10.78
CA LEU A 175 25.60 -25.27 11.75
C LEU A 175 25.66 -26.69 11.15
N LYS A 176 26.24 -26.86 9.96
CA LYS A 176 26.36 -28.16 9.26
C LYS A 176 26.92 -29.31 10.07
N LYS A 177 27.61 -29.05 11.18
CA LYS A 177 28.17 -30.06 12.09
C LYS A 177 27.27 -30.42 13.27
N PHE A 178 26.10 -29.78 13.41
CA PHE A 178 25.25 -29.94 14.60
C PHE A 178 23.80 -30.37 14.28
N VAL A 179 23.54 -30.72 13.01
CA VAL A 179 22.24 -31.24 12.52
C VAL A 179 22.45 -32.57 11.84
#